data_83da1c2ca17262a19d214c325efd77b0
#
_entry.id   83da1c2ca17262a19d214c325efd77b0
#
_cell.length_a   1.000
_cell.length_b   1.000
_cell.length_c   1.000
_cell.angle_alpha   90.00
_cell.angle_beta   90.00
_cell.angle_gamma   90.00
#
_symmetry.space_group_name_H-M   'P 1'
#
loop_
_entity.id
_entity.type
_entity.pdbx_description
1 polymer ?
#
loop_
_entity_poly.entity_id
_entity_poly.type
_entity_poly.pdbx_seq_one_letter_code
_entity_poly.pdbx_strand_id
1 'polypeptide(L)'
;MNKKELYNKILQLDGLTNEERSELLGLLRKQKKYGLVWEDKPEDVEERLRDELPVLIEDATKAIISDYTDAPNHVLIEGDNLEALAALTYTHEGKIDVIYIDPPYNTGNKDFVYNDSFVDSEDTYRHSKWLSFMNKRLRIAKQLLSDKGVIFISIDDNEQAQLKLLCDEIFSQNNFVSDVIWQHSIQPKGYV
;
A
#
# COMPACT_ATOMS: atom_id res chain seq x y z
N MET A 1 23.41 -24.00 5.54
CA MET A 1 23.19 -24.49 4.16
C MET A 1 23.23 -23.28 3.24
N ASN A 2 24.09 -23.26 2.24
CA ASN A 2 24.18 -22.11 1.35
C ASN A 2 23.16 -22.21 0.19
N LYS A 3 22.92 -21.10 -0.51
CA LYS A 3 21.93 -21.00 -1.58
C LYS A 3 22.16 -21.99 -2.73
N LYS A 4 23.45 -22.29 -3.03
CA LYS A 4 23.85 -23.23 -4.08
C LYS A 4 23.52 -24.68 -3.70
N GLU A 5 23.72 -25.03 -2.44
CA GLU A 5 23.36 -26.35 -1.91
C GLU A 5 21.85 -26.56 -1.90
N LEU A 6 21.08 -25.51 -1.52
CA LEU A 6 19.61 -25.54 -1.57
C LEU A 6 19.09 -25.68 -3.00
N TYR A 7 19.67 -24.93 -3.94
CA TYR A 7 19.34 -25.03 -5.36
C TYR A 7 19.52 -26.47 -5.88
N ASN A 8 20.67 -27.09 -5.59
CA ASN A 8 20.95 -28.46 -6.02
C ASN A 8 20.01 -29.48 -5.36
N LYS A 9 19.63 -29.27 -4.10
CA LYS A 9 18.64 -30.13 -3.43
C LYS A 9 17.27 -30.04 -4.07
N ILE A 10 16.80 -28.84 -4.40
CA ILE A 10 15.51 -28.67 -5.11
C ILE A 10 15.51 -29.37 -6.48
N LEU A 11 16.62 -29.32 -7.20
CA LEU A 11 16.75 -30.05 -8.48
C LEU A 11 16.64 -31.58 -8.33
N GLN A 12 17.07 -32.12 -7.20
CA GLN A 12 17.11 -33.56 -6.91
C GLN A 12 15.90 -34.04 -6.09
N LEU A 13 14.98 -33.15 -5.70
CA LEU A 13 13.83 -33.52 -4.87
C LEU A 13 12.83 -34.31 -5.72
N ASP A 14 12.56 -35.56 -5.29
CA ASP A 14 11.52 -36.39 -5.92
C ASP A 14 10.12 -35.93 -5.50
N GLY A 15 9.13 -36.13 -6.37
CA GLY A 15 7.72 -35.79 -6.09
C GLY A 15 7.29 -34.39 -6.50
N LEU A 16 8.21 -33.55 -6.99
CA LEU A 16 7.85 -32.22 -7.55
C LEU A 16 7.65 -32.31 -9.05
N THR A 17 6.59 -31.70 -9.55
CA THR A 17 6.40 -31.44 -11.00
C THR A 17 7.45 -30.45 -11.50
N ASN A 18 7.66 -30.40 -12.81
CA ASN A 18 8.58 -29.45 -13.42
C ASN A 18 8.16 -27.98 -13.18
N GLU A 19 6.86 -27.71 -13.07
CA GLU A 19 6.30 -26.40 -12.80
C GLU A 19 6.58 -25.98 -11.36
N GLU A 20 6.27 -26.83 -10.37
CA GLU A 20 6.56 -26.58 -8.95
C GLU A 20 8.06 -26.41 -8.69
N ARG A 21 8.89 -27.22 -9.33
CA ARG A 21 10.36 -27.09 -9.23
C ARG A 21 10.84 -25.77 -9.82
N SER A 22 10.31 -25.34 -10.96
CA SER A 22 10.64 -24.06 -11.58
C SER A 22 10.23 -22.88 -10.71
N GLU A 23 9.06 -22.96 -10.08
CA GLU A 23 8.55 -21.95 -9.18
C GLU A 23 9.42 -21.82 -7.91
N LEU A 24 9.75 -22.94 -7.26
CA LEU A 24 10.66 -22.96 -6.09
C LEU A 24 12.04 -22.39 -6.41
N LEU A 25 12.61 -22.74 -7.57
CA LEU A 25 13.89 -22.18 -8.01
C LEU A 25 13.76 -20.69 -8.35
N GLY A 26 12.60 -20.27 -8.87
CA GLY A 26 12.26 -18.87 -9.09
C GLY A 26 12.24 -18.06 -7.79
N LEU A 27 11.55 -18.57 -6.77
CA LEU A 27 11.50 -17.97 -5.44
C LEU A 27 12.91 -17.88 -4.82
N LEU A 28 13.72 -18.93 -4.95
CA LEU A 28 15.10 -18.92 -4.46
C LEU A 28 15.98 -17.89 -5.18
N ARG A 29 15.73 -17.60 -6.47
CA ARG A 29 16.46 -16.60 -7.26
C ARG A 29 16.05 -15.17 -6.94
N LYS A 30 14.76 -14.96 -6.57
CA LYS A 30 14.16 -13.65 -6.30
C LYS A 30 14.64 -12.97 -5.01
N GLN A 31 15.59 -13.55 -4.25
CA GLN A 31 16.14 -12.83 -3.10
C GLN A 31 16.77 -11.51 -3.55
N LYS A 32 16.12 -10.41 -3.17
CA LYS A 32 16.68 -9.07 -3.35
C LYS A 32 18.03 -8.99 -2.62
N LYS A 33 19.07 -8.60 -3.32
CA LYS A 33 20.39 -8.34 -2.71
C LYS A 33 20.48 -6.91 -2.16
N TYR A 34 19.56 -6.06 -2.57
CA TYR A 34 19.47 -4.65 -2.23
C TYR A 34 18.01 -4.18 -2.32
N GLY A 35 17.64 -3.24 -1.48
CA GLY A 35 16.29 -2.66 -1.43
C GLY A 35 15.55 -2.99 -0.14
N LEU A 36 14.28 -2.55 -0.08
CA LEU A 36 13.42 -2.77 1.08
C LEU A 36 12.98 -4.23 1.16
N VAL A 37 13.20 -4.84 2.33
CA VAL A 37 12.74 -6.20 2.65
C VAL A 37 12.04 -6.15 3.99
N TRP A 38 10.83 -6.68 4.06
CA TRP A 38 10.07 -6.80 5.31
C TRP A 38 9.35 -8.15 5.37
N GLU A 39 8.93 -8.54 6.56
CA GLU A 39 8.05 -9.68 6.74
C GLU A 39 6.63 -9.28 6.41
N ASP A 40 6.04 -9.89 5.37
CA ASP A 40 4.67 -9.60 5.00
C ASP A 40 3.70 -10.02 6.11
N LYS A 41 2.82 -9.10 6.47
CA LYS A 41 1.76 -9.32 7.45
C LYS A 41 0.41 -9.21 6.71
N PRO A 42 -0.36 -10.30 6.61
CA PRO A 42 -1.66 -10.24 5.95
C PRO A 42 -2.66 -9.41 6.78
N GLU A 43 -3.54 -8.69 6.08
CA GLU A 43 -4.71 -8.06 6.68
C GLU A 43 -5.93 -8.98 6.53
N ASP A 44 -6.83 -8.97 7.53
CA ASP A 44 -8.05 -9.80 7.50
C ASP A 44 -8.94 -9.45 6.30
N VAL A 45 -8.94 -8.18 5.88
CA VAL A 45 -9.63 -7.71 4.68
C VAL A 45 -9.11 -8.37 3.40
N GLU A 46 -7.82 -8.71 3.31
CA GLU A 46 -7.29 -9.42 2.14
C GLU A 46 -7.82 -10.83 2.00
N GLU A 47 -8.03 -11.54 3.12
CA GLU A 47 -8.61 -12.88 3.08
C GLU A 47 -10.03 -12.83 2.53
N ARG A 48 -10.81 -11.83 2.93
CA ARG A 48 -12.16 -11.60 2.36
C ARG A 48 -12.10 -11.30 0.87
N LEU A 49 -11.19 -10.43 0.41
CA LEU A 49 -11.05 -10.06 -0.99
C LEU A 49 -10.62 -11.20 -1.94
N ARG A 50 -10.18 -12.35 -1.39
CA ARG A 50 -9.89 -13.55 -2.20
C ARG A 50 -11.16 -14.24 -2.68
N ASP A 51 -12.19 -14.24 -1.83
CA ASP A 51 -13.41 -15.00 -2.05
C ASP A 51 -14.62 -14.10 -2.35
N GLU A 52 -14.54 -12.80 -2.02
CA GLU A 52 -15.64 -11.84 -2.11
C GLU A 52 -15.24 -10.65 -3.01
N LEU A 53 -16.18 -10.24 -3.86
CA LEU A 53 -16.01 -9.08 -4.71
C LEU A 53 -16.68 -7.86 -4.07
N PRO A 54 -15.95 -6.79 -3.70
CA PRO A 54 -16.55 -5.59 -3.16
C PRO A 54 -17.34 -4.86 -4.25
N VAL A 55 -18.53 -4.37 -3.88
CA VAL A 55 -19.40 -3.59 -4.76
C VAL A 55 -19.76 -2.27 -4.07
N LEU A 56 -19.80 -1.18 -4.85
CA LEU A 56 -20.28 0.11 -4.39
C LEU A 56 -21.81 0.17 -4.54
N ILE A 57 -22.49 0.55 -3.47
CA ILE A 57 -23.96 0.72 -3.46
C ILE A 57 -24.23 2.22 -3.26
N GLU A 58 -24.98 2.82 -4.18
CA GLU A 58 -25.38 4.21 -4.07
C GLU A 58 -26.43 4.39 -2.99
N ASP A 59 -26.19 5.34 -2.07
CA ASP A 59 -27.21 5.83 -1.14
C ASP A 59 -27.80 7.14 -1.66
N ALA A 60 -28.85 7.02 -2.47
CA ALA A 60 -29.53 8.16 -3.06
C ALA A 60 -30.12 9.13 -2.02
N THR A 61 -30.33 8.70 -0.75
CA THR A 61 -30.83 9.59 0.31
C THR A 61 -29.81 10.59 0.80
N LYS A 62 -28.52 10.33 0.54
CA LYS A 62 -27.39 11.21 0.88
C LYS A 62 -26.92 12.04 -0.33
N ALA A 63 -27.57 11.91 -1.49
CA ALA A 63 -27.20 12.63 -2.69
C ALA A 63 -27.39 14.15 -2.51
N ILE A 64 -26.37 14.94 -2.85
CA ILE A 64 -26.45 16.39 -2.93
C ILE A 64 -26.70 16.75 -4.40
N ILE A 65 -27.92 17.14 -4.69
CA ILE A 65 -28.36 17.49 -6.06
C ILE A 65 -28.12 18.98 -6.28
N SER A 66 -27.42 19.30 -7.36
CA SER A 66 -27.23 20.70 -7.80
C SER A 66 -28.26 21.08 -8.84
N ASP A 67 -28.74 22.33 -8.79
CA ASP A 67 -29.62 22.92 -9.82
C ASP A 67 -28.87 23.33 -11.11
N TYR A 68 -27.52 23.22 -11.09
CA TYR A 68 -26.68 23.53 -12.24
C TYR A 68 -26.41 22.29 -13.09
N THR A 69 -26.71 22.36 -14.38
CA THR A 69 -26.53 21.25 -15.34
C THR A 69 -25.07 20.82 -15.51
N ASP A 70 -24.12 21.72 -15.29
CA ASP A 70 -22.67 21.48 -15.44
C ASP A 70 -21.93 21.40 -14.11
N ALA A 71 -22.66 21.14 -13.02
CA ALA A 71 -22.03 20.96 -11.71
C ALA A 71 -21.07 19.77 -11.71
N PRO A 72 -19.88 19.92 -11.09
CA PRO A 72 -18.95 18.79 -10.97
C PRO A 72 -19.58 17.68 -10.15
N ASN A 73 -19.35 16.44 -10.58
CA ASN A 73 -19.81 15.28 -9.85
C ASN A 73 -18.75 14.85 -8.81
N HIS A 74 -19.15 14.78 -7.54
CA HIS A 74 -18.32 14.33 -6.45
C HIS A 74 -18.87 13.03 -5.90
N VAL A 75 -17.99 12.05 -5.59
CA VAL A 75 -18.35 10.77 -5.01
C VAL A 75 -17.66 10.63 -3.66
N LEU A 76 -18.44 10.35 -2.62
CA LEU A 76 -17.93 9.96 -1.30
C LEU A 76 -18.18 8.46 -1.13
N ILE A 77 -17.11 7.71 -0.86
CA ILE A 77 -17.18 6.27 -0.62
C ILE A 77 -16.91 6.03 0.86
N GLU A 78 -17.85 5.39 1.56
CA GLU A 78 -17.74 5.03 2.97
C GLU A 78 -17.56 3.52 3.09
N GLY A 79 -16.52 3.07 3.81
CA GLY A 79 -16.20 1.66 4.01
C GLY A 79 -14.72 1.42 4.24
N ASP A 80 -14.29 0.16 4.23
CA ASP A 80 -12.87 -0.17 4.25
C ASP A 80 -12.18 0.36 2.98
N ASN A 81 -11.05 1.05 3.16
CA ASN A 81 -10.39 1.72 2.04
C ASN A 81 -9.74 0.75 1.05
N LEU A 82 -9.31 -0.46 1.48
CA LEU A 82 -8.74 -1.45 0.57
C LEU A 82 -9.84 -2.07 -0.30
N GLU A 83 -11.01 -2.36 0.28
CA GLU A 83 -12.20 -2.82 -0.45
C GLU A 83 -12.69 -1.75 -1.44
N ALA A 84 -12.76 -0.49 -0.99
CA ALA A 84 -13.16 0.64 -1.84
C ALA A 84 -12.20 0.85 -3.02
N LEU A 85 -10.89 0.81 -2.77
CA LEU A 85 -9.87 0.90 -3.82
C LEU A 85 -9.96 -0.27 -4.81
N ALA A 86 -10.18 -1.51 -4.31
CA ALA A 86 -10.37 -2.66 -5.17
C ALA A 86 -11.60 -2.51 -6.07
N ALA A 87 -12.73 -2.04 -5.53
CA ALA A 87 -13.93 -1.77 -6.30
C ALA A 87 -13.71 -0.70 -7.39
N LEU A 88 -12.93 0.35 -7.09
CA LEU A 88 -12.62 1.41 -8.04
C LEU A 88 -11.78 0.93 -9.24
N THR A 89 -10.99 -0.13 -9.12
CA THR A 89 -10.21 -0.64 -10.26
C THR A 89 -11.07 -1.03 -11.46
N TYR A 90 -12.29 -1.52 -11.22
CA TYR A 90 -13.20 -1.92 -12.31
C TYR A 90 -13.69 -0.75 -13.17
N THR A 91 -13.72 0.44 -12.62
CA THR A 91 -14.32 1.62 -13.28
C THR A 91 -13.32 2.74 -13.55
N HIS A 92 -12.25 2.83 -12.76
CA HIS A 92 -11.32 3.96 -12.75
C HIS A 92 -9.87 3.60 -13.06
N GLU A 93 -9.55 2.39 -13.51
CA GLU A 93 -8.20 2.02 -13.91
C GLU A 93 -7.65 2.98 -14.97
N GLY A 94 -6.46 3.54 -14.70
CA GLY A 94 -5.77 4.47 -15.59
C GLY A 94 -6.47 5.83 -15.80
N LYS A 95 -7.42 6.22 -14.94
CA LYS A 95 -8.24 7.42 -15.14
C LYS A 95 -8.04 8.52 -14.10
N ILE A 96 -7.30 8.27 -13.04
CA ILE A 96 -7.11 9.23 -11.95
C ILE A 96 -5.87 10.08 -12.21
N ASP A 97 -6.06 11.38 -12.29
CA ASP A 97 -4.96 12.31 -12.54
C ASP A 97 -4.23 12.72 -11.27
N VAL A 98 -4.91 12.77 -10.13
CA VAL A 98 -4.32 13.15 -8.84
C VAL A 98 -4.85 12.24 -7.74
N ILE A 99 -3.93 11.67 -6.98
CA ILE A 99 -4.22 10.97 -5.73
C ILE A 99 -3.54 11.76 -4.60
N TYR A 100 -4.29 12.07 -3.54
CA TYR A 100 -3.75 12.59 -2.29
C TYR A 100 -4.12 11.64 -1.16
N ILE A 101 -3.14 11.24 -0.36
CA ILE A 101 -3.35 10.39 0.82
C ILE A 101 -2.63 10.94 2.03
N ASP A 102 -3.24 10.71 3.18
CA ASP A 102 -2.72 11.03 4.51
C ASP A 102 -2.81 9.74 5.36
N PRO A 103 -1.83 8.82 5.21
CA PRO A 103 -1.85 7.54 5.90
C PRO A 103 -1.54 7.71 7.39
N PRO A 104 -1.81 6.68 8.23
CA PRO A 104 -1.33 6.69 9.60
C PRO A 104 0.20 6.80 9.64
N TYR A 105 0.72 7.63 10.55
CA TYR A 105 2.16 7.92 10.65
C TYR A 105 2.94 6.88 11.45
N ASN A 106 2.23 5.93 12.05
CA ASN A 106 2.82 4.83 12.84
C ASN A 106 3.66 5.33 14.02
N THR A 107 3.17 6.36 14.70
CA THR A 107 3.88 6.97 15.84
C THR A 107 3.90 6.10 17.10
N GLY A 108 3.04 5.08 17.15
CA GLY A 108 2.79 4.25 18.33
C GLY A 108 1.82 4.86 19.35
N ASN A 109 1.25 6.04 19.05
CA ASN A 109 0.29 6.75 19.91
C ASN A 109 -1.17 6.48 19.54
N LYS A 110 -1.51 5.21 19.19
CA LYS A 110 -2.85 4.80 18.76
C LYS A 110 -3.34 5.50 17.48
N ASP A 111 -2.43 5.81 16.61
CA ASP A 111 -2.68 6.43 15.30
C ASP A 111 -2.78 5.42 14.15
N PHE A 112 -2.36 4.17 14.39
CA PHE A 112 -2.40 3.10 13.40
C PHE A 112 -3.11 1.86 13.94
N VAL A 113 -4.19 1.47 13.26
CA VAL A 113 -4.96 0.24 13.53
C VAL A 113 -4.62 -0.79 12.45
N TYR A 114 -4.31 -2.02 12.88
CA TYR A 114 -4.03 -3.15 12.01
C TYR A 114 -4.75 -4.37 12.54
N ASN A 115 -5.64 -4.99 11.72
CA ASN A 115 -6.51 -6.08 12.12
C ASN A 115 -7.20 -5.79 13.48
N ASP A 116 -7.96 -4.69 13.52
CA ASP A 116 -8.74 -4.22 14.67
C ASP A 116 -7.96 -3.93 15.97
N SER A 117 -6.62 -3.93 15.89
CA SER A 117 -5.76 -3.64 17.03
C SER A 117 -4.84 -2.45 16.75
N PHE A 118 -4.66 -1.58 17.75
CA PHE A 118 -3.66 -0.52 17.66
C PHE A 118 -2.25 -1.12 17.64
N VAL A 119 -1.40 -0.60 16.75
CA VAL A 119 0.02 -0.94 16.70
C VAL A 119 0.76 -0.07 17.72
N ASP A 120 1.42 -0.72 18.68
CA ASP A 120 2.17 -0.06 19.74
C ASP A 120 3.60 0.30 19.28
N SER A 121 4.23 1.30 19.94
CA SER A 121 5.62 1.69 19.70
C SER A 121 6.61 0.56 19.93
N GLU A 122 6.31 -0.33 20.89
CA GLU A 122 7.14 -1.49 21.25
C GLU A 122 6.90 -2.72 20.35
N ASP A 123 5.96 -2.64 19.40
CA ASP A 123 5.70 -3.73 18.46
C ASP A 123 6.88 -3.91 17.51
N THR A 124 7.56 -5.04 17.65
CA THR A 124 8.74 -5.41 16.84
C THR A 124 8.44 -5.40 15.33
N TYR A 125 7.19 -5.62 14.95
CA TYR A 125 6.74 -5.68 13.55
C TYR A 125 6.00 -4.43 13.09
N ARG A 126 6.03 -3.34 13.84
CA ARG A 126 5.25 -2.12 13.52
C ARG A 126 5.53 -1.61 12.10
N HIS A 127 6.80 -1.54 11.70
CA HIS A 127 7.19 -1.12 10.35
C HIS A 127 6.78 -2.16 9.29
N SER A 128 6.87 -3.45 9.58
CA SER A 128 6.43 -4.52 8.66
C SER A 128 4.92 -4.49 8.44
N LYS A 129 4.13 -4.28 9.50
CA LYS A 129 2.68 -4.11 9.40
C LYS A 129 2.32 -2.89 8.57
N TRP A 130 2.97 -1.76 8.83
CA TRP A 130 2.76 -0.53 8.09
C TRP A 130 3.11 -0.66 6.60
N LEU A 131 4.25 -1.29 6.29
CA LEU A 131 4.67 -1.57 4.93
C LEU A 131 3.70 -2.50 4.20
N SER A 132 3.21 -3.54 4.86
CA SER A 132 2.21 -4.45 4.30
C SER A 132 0.91 -3.71 3.99
N PHE A 133 0.43 -2.89 4.94
CA PHE A 133 -0.74 -2.02 4.77
C PHE A 133 -0.60 -1.07 3.58
N MET A 134 0.52 -0.35 3.49
CA MET A 134 0.75 0.64 2.44
C MET A 134 1.02 0.00 1.08
N ASN A 135 1.77 -1.10 1.02
CA ASN A 135 2.13 -1.76 -0.24
C ASN A 135 0.91 -2.14 -1.07
N LYS A 136 -0.13 -2.68 -0.44
CA LYS A 136 -1.36 -3.10 -1.12
C LYS A 136 -2.10 -1.91 -1.72
N ARG A 137 -2.30 -0.87 -0.92
CA ARG A 137 -2.99 0.35 -1.30
C ARG A 137 -2.25 1.12 -2.39
N LEU A 138 -0.94 1.27 -2.27
CA LEU A 138 -0.12 1.95 -3.28
C LEU A 138 -0.04 1.20 -4.61
N ARG A 139 -0.08 -0.14 -4.61
CA ARG A 139 -0.16 -0.91 -5.87
C ARG A 139 -1.47 -0.69 -6.59
N ILE A 140 -2.59 -0.62 -5.86
CA ILE A 140 -3.89 -0.29 -6.47
C ILE A 140 -3.89 1.18 -6.91
N ALA A 141 -3.39 2.10 -6.09
CA ALA A 141 -3.26 3.50 -6.47
C ALA A 141 -2.50 3.68 -7.79
N LYS A 142 -1.41 2.90 -7.99
CA LYS A 142 -0.68 2.89 -9.25
C LYS A 142 -1.53 2.44 -10.44
N GLN A 143 -2.42 1.45 -10.26
CA GLN A 143 -3.32 0.99 -11.32
C GLN A 143 -4.38 2.04 -11.66
N LEU A 144 -4.83 2.79 -10.66
CA LEU A 144 -5.83 3.85 -10.85
C LEU A 144 -5.26 5.09 -11.53
N LEU A 145 -3.98 5.41 -11.32
CA LEU A 145 -3.33 6.58 -11.90
C LEU A 145 -3.28 6.51 -13.42
N SER A 146 -3.61 7.63 -14.06
CA SER A 146 -3.38 7.82 -15.49
C SER A 146 -1.86 7.93 -15.79
N ASP A 147 -1.48 7.83 -17.06
CA ASP A 147 -0.08 7.95 -17.50
C ASP A 147 0.58 9.28 -17.09
N LYS A 148 -0.22 10.31 -16.84
CA LYS A 148 0.24 11.64 -16.39
C LYS A 148 -0.13 11.91 -14.93
N GLY A 149 -0.71 10.92 -14.25
CA GLY A 149 -1.19 11.06 -12.90
C GLY A 149 -0.07 11.22 -11.88
N VAL A 150 -0.34 11.91 -10.79
CA VAL A 150 0.57 12.15 -9.69
C VAL A 150 -0.06 11.76 -8.35
N ILE A 151 0.76 11.20 -7.45
CA ILE A 151 0.36 10.90 -6.09
C ILE A 151 1.11 11.80 -5.11
N PHE A 152 0.37 12.38 -4.16
CA PHE A 152 0.91 13.12 -3.02
C PHE A 152 0.61 12.34 -1.74
N ILE A 153 1.60 12.22 -0.88
CA ILE A 153 1.49 11.45 0.37
C ILE A 153 2.02 12.31 1.51
N SER A 154 1.16 12.64 2.49
CA SER A 154 1.59 13.23 3.75
C SER A 154 2.20 12.17 4.64
N ILE A 155 3.33 12.45 5.25
CA ILE A 155 4.01 11.54 6.18
C ILE A 155 4.94 12.34 7.09
N ASP A 156 5.22 11.82 8.27
CA ASP A 156 6.24 12.35 9.15
C ASP A 156 7.52 11.50 9.13
N ASP A 157 8.48 11.85 9.99
CA ASP A 157 9.79 11.19 10.03
C ASP A 157 9.75 9.72 10.49
N ASN A 158 8.62 9.23 11.06
CA ASN A 158 8.53 7.85 11.55
C ASN A 158 8.60 6.82 10.41
N GLU A 159 7.95 7.08 9.28
CA GLU A 159 7.87 6.14 8.15
C GLU A 159 8.30 6.75 6.80
N GLN A 160 8.81 7.99 6.75
CA GLN A 160 9.21 8.65 5.51
C GLN A 160 10.24 7.83 4.72
N ALA A 161 11.28 7.31 5.37
CA ALA A 161 12.32 6.54 4.72
C ALA A 161 11.79 5.21 4.14
N GLN A 162 10.95 4.50 4.88
CA GLN A 162 10.30 3.26 4.47
C GLN A 162 9.34 3.50 3.30
N LEU A 163 8.53 4.57 3.40
CA LEU A 163 7.63 5.00 2.34
C LEU A 163 8.37 5.32 1.05
N LYS A 164 9.49 6.07 1.13
CA LYS A 164 10.30 6.42 -0.04
C LYS A 164 10.79 5.17 -0.76
N LEU A 165 11.35 4.21 -0.04
CA LEU A 165 11.83 2.95 -0.62
C LEU A 165 10.70 2.10 -1.21
N LEU A 166 9.54 2.08 -0.55
CA LEU A 166 8.36 1.37 -1.03
C LEU A 166 7.82 2.01 -2.32
N CYS A 167 7.73 3.34 -2.36
CA CYS A 167 7.33 4.07 -3.55
C CYS A 167 8.30 3.88 -4.72
N ASP A 168 9.60 3.86 -4.46
CA ASP A 168 10.62 3.58 -5.48
C ASP A 168 10.43 2.18 -6.10
N GLU A 169 10.06 1.20 -5.29
CA GLU A 169 9.77 -0.15 -5.77
C GLU A 169 8.50 -0.21 -6.62
N ILE A 170 7.44 0.48 -6.20
CA ILE A 170 6.14 0.42 -6.85
C ILE A 170 6.11 1.32 -8.10
N PHE A 171 6.52 2.58 -7.97
CA PHE A 171 6.41 3.61 -9.02
C PHE A 171 7.68 3.79 -9.82
N SER A 172 8.81 3.20 -9.44
CA SER A 172 10.18 3.46 -9.92
C SER A 172 10.79 4.75 -9.36
N GLN A 173 12.05 4.68 -8.94
CA GLN A 173 12.81 5.82 -8.44
C GLN A 173 12.91 6.99 -9.44
N ASN A 174 12.82 6.73 -10.75
CA ASN A 174 12.89 7.75 -11.78
C ASN A 174 11.63 8.63 -11.83
N ASN A 175 10.53 8.17 -11.24
CA ASN A 175 9.27 8.90 -11.17
C ASN A 175 9.11 9.68 -9.85
N PHE A 176 10.13 9.66 -9.00
CA PHE A 176 10.14 10.50 -7.81
C PHE A 176 10.33 11.97 -8.20
N VAL A 177 9.39 12.82 -7.77
CA VAL A 177 9.39 14.25 -8.12
C VAL A 177 10.12 15.05 -7.06
N SER A 178 9.67 15.02 -5.81
CA SER A 178 10.25 15.81 -4.73
C SER A 178 9.69 15.44 -3.36
N ASP A 179 10.44 15.75 -2.31
CA ASP A 179 9.92 15.91 -0.95
C ASP A 179 9.61 17.40 -0.71
N VAL A 180 8.41 17.66 -0.16
CA VAL A 180 7.97 18.99 0.24
C VAL A 180 7.96 19.07 1.76
N ILE A 181 8.87 19.85 2.32
CA ILE A 181 8.97 20.01 3.77
C ILE A 181 7.96 21.06 4.23
N TRP A 182 6.99 20.65 5.05
CA TRP A 182 6.01 21.53 5.66
C TRP A 182 6.47 21.94 7.06
N GLN A 183 6.86 23.20 7.23
CA GLN A 183 7.20 23.77 8.52
C GLN A 183 5.94 24.30 9.22
N HIS A 184 5.44 23.55 10.22
CA HIS A 184 4.21 23.90 10.93
C HIS A 184 4.37 25.10 11.89
N SER A 185 5.55 25.30 12.47
CA SER A 185 5.83 26.40 13.40
C SER A 185 7.24 26.92 13.25
N ILE A 186 7.37 28.27 13.27
CA ILE A 186 8.67 28.95 13.25
C ILE A 186 9.33 28.91 14.67
N GLN A 187 8.54 28.74 15.72
CA GLN A 187 9.05 28.61 17.09
C GLN A 187 9.19 27.14 17.46
N PRO A 188 10.36 26.68 17.93
CA PRO A 188 10.48 25.35 18.49
C PRO A 188 9.51 25.21 19.66
N LYS A 189 8.63 24.23 19.62
CA LYS A 189 7.86 23.83 20.79
C LYS A 189 8.89 23.31 21.80
N GLY A 190 9.19 24.12 22.83
CA GLY A 190 10.06 23.71 23.92
C GLY A 190 9.48 22.44 24.54
N TYR A 191 10.25 21.37 24.52
CA TYR A 191 9.97 20.23 25.38
C TYR A 191 10.26 20.71 26.82
N VAL A 192 9.22 20.77 27.63
CA VAL A 192 9.32 20.96 29.09
C VAL A 192 9.38 19.58 29.70
#